data_382f64b3d93055e11e10f153b9b301e6
#
_entry.id   382f64b3d93055e11e10f153b9b301e6
#
_cell.length_a   1.000
_cell.length_b   1.000
_cell.length_c   1.000
_cell.angle_alpha   90.00
_cell.angle_beta   90.00
_cell.angle_gamma   90.00
#
_symmetry.space_group_name_H-M   'P 1'
#
loop_
_entity.id
_entity.type
_entity.pdbx_description
1 polymer ?
#
loop_
_entity_poly.entity_id
_entity_poly.type
_entity_poly.pdbx_seq_one_letter_code
_entity_poly.pdbx_strand_id
1 'polypeptide(L)'
;VLDINSREGNKKEFKGSASIGLLTSRLTLEGPLFSEKTSFIVGGRTTYSDWILKKLPEKSGYKDGNAGFYDLNATINHKFDERNNLYLNGYYSHDRFRFNADERYAYENANASVKWRHIFSDRFTGVLTAGYDHYGYNTRNTDNPVNAYSLAFRIDQMYGKMDFTHYLSDKHTLDFGASSLFYDLEPGKYLPYGGESLVKEDRMEKEKALESAIYVGDRWDITSQLSLNVGVRYSMFNVLGPRTYNLYADDQLPSLATVTGTVDKTGAFKTYHGPEFRVSARYAFTEDFSVKAGFNTMRQNIHKLSNTTIMSPTDTWKLSDANIKPQTGMQVAAGLYRNFLNNTIEVSLEGYYKTMKDYLDYRNGAELLMNHHIETDVLRTEGRAYGVELMVKKTQGKLNGWGSYTYSRTQLRQNDPMIVTPVNNGDWYAADFDKPHDLKFVGNYKFTHRFSFSLNCDYSTGRPITLPVSKYHYGGGEFVYYSDRNQYRIPDFFRMDASFNIEPSHHLTLLTHSTISFGVYNLTGRKNAYSVYYISENGKLKGYKMAIFGVPIPFVSYNIKF
;
A
#
# COMPACT_ATOMS: atom_id res chain seq x y z
N VAL A 1 5.84 1.64 -10.15
CA VAL A 1 4.40 1.94 -10.31
C VAL A 1 3.68 0.62 -10.45
N LEU A 2 2.64 0.40 -9.66
CA LEU A 2 1.77 -0.76 -9.77
C LEU A 2 0.63 -0.40 -10.73
N ASP A 3 0.47 -1.17 -11.80
CA ASP A 3 -0.64 -1.05 -12.75
C ASP A 3 -1.60 -2.23 -12.52
N ILE A 4 -2.83 -1.92 -12.12
CA ILE A 4 -3.86 -2.92 -11.82
C ILE A 4 -4.96 -2.78 -12.86
N ASN A 5 -5.11 -3.82 -13.66
CA ASN A 5 -6.16 -3.91 -14.67
C ASN A 5 -7.16 -5.00 -14.31
N SER A 6 -8.45 -4.68 -14.34
CA SER A 6 -9.51 -5.68 -14.26
C SER A 6 -9.56 -6.49 -15.56
N ARG A 7 -9.81 -7.78 -15.45
CA ARG A 7 -10.06 -8.61 -16.63
C ARG A 7 -11.52 -8.49 -17.09
N GLU A 8 -11.75 -8.74 -18.35
CA GLU A 8 -13.10 -8.87 -18.91
C GLU A 8 -13.72 -10.20 -18.47
N GLY A 9 -15.05 -10.22 -18.32
CA GLY A 9 -15.81 -11.45 -18.16
C GLY A 9 -15.87 -12.29 -19.44
N ASN A 10 -16.21 -13.55 -19.31
CA ASN A 10 -16.42 -14.43 -20.47
C ASN A 10 -17.56 -13.90 -21.36
N LYS A 11 -17.34 -13.82 -22.66
CA LYS A 11 -18.32 -13.28 -23.62
C LYS A 11 -19.22 -14.36 -24.24
N LYS A 12 -18.87 -15.64 -24.11
CA LYS A 12 -19.52 -16.72 -24.82
C LYS A 12 -20.39 -17.61 -23.92
N GLU A 13 -19.96 -17.84 -22.68
CA GLU A 13 -20.61 -18.78 -21.77
C GLU A 13 -20.52 -18.28 -20.33
N PHE A 14 -21.48 -18.70 -19.53
CA PHE A 14 -21.44 -18.51 -18.08
C PHE A 14 -20.38 -19.41 -17.47
N LYS A 15 -19.51 -18.82 -16.64
CA LYS A 15 -18.52 -19.52 -15.83
C LYS A 15 -18.58 -19.05 -14.39
N GLY A 16 -18.28 -19.95 -13.51
CA GLY A 16 -18.21 -19.61 -12.11
C GLY A 16 -17.01 -20.28 -11.42
N SER A 17 -16.60 -19.69 -10.33
CA SER A 17 -15.70 -20.34 -9.39
C SER A 17 -16.11 -20.03 -7.97
N ALA A 18 -16.13 -21.03 -7.13
CA ALA A 18 -16.38 -20.90 -5.70
C ALA A 18 -15.25 -21.54 -4.91
N SER A 19 -14.93 -20.93 -3.78
CA SER A 19 -13.97 -21.50 -2.82
C SER A 19 -14.57 -21.38 -1.43
N ILE A 20 -14.59 -22.49 -0.71
CA ILE A 20 -15.04 -22.56 0.68
C ILE A 20 -13.88 -23.11 1.51
N GLY A 21 -13.44 -22.35 2.48
CA GLY A 21 -12.38 -22.73 3.41
C GLY A 21 -12.80 -22.54 4.86
N LEU A 22 -11.92 -22.92 5.79
CA LEU A 22 -12.19 -22.75 7.21
C LEU A 22 -12.20 -21.27 7.66
N LEU A 23 -11.54 -20.40 6.93
CA LEU A 23 -11.37 -18.98 7.28
C LEU A 23 -12.03 -18.02 6.31
N THR A 24 -12.07 -18.40 5.04
CA THR A 24 -12.50 -17.51 3.96
C THR A 24 -13.33 -18.28 2.95
N SER A 25 -14.30 -17.57 2.36
CA SER A 25 -15.03 -18.04 1.18
C SER A 25 -14.99 -16.98 0.10
N ARG A 26 -15.03 -17.41 -1.14
CA ARG A 26 -15.13 -16.55 -2.31
C ARG A 26 -16.05 -17.15 -3.36
N LEU A 27 -16.72 -16.27 -4.11
CA LEU A 27 -17.52 -16.64 -5.27
C LEU A 27 -17.19 -15.65 -6.39
N THR A 28 -16.99 -16.17 -7.60
CA THR A 28 -16.85 -15.34 -8.80
C THR A 28 -17.75 -15.91 -9.87
N LEU A 29 -18.53 -15.05 -10.50
CA LEU A 29 -19.42 -15.38 -11.61
C LEU A 29 -19.09 -14.47 -12.78
N GLU A 30 -19.05 -15.02 -13.98
CA GLU A 30 -18.81 -14.28 -15.20
C GLU A 30 -19.60 -14.86 -16.37
N GLY A 31 -19.93 -14.04 -17.34
CA GLY A 31 -20.65 -14.48 -18.53
C GLY A 31 -21.10 -13.36 -19.43
N PRO A 32 -21.74 -13.71 -20.55
CA PRO A 32 -22.40 -12.73 -21.40
C PRO A 32 -23.63 -12.16 -20.68
N LEU A 33 -23.90 -10.86 -20.90
CA LEU A 33 -25.09 -10.17 -20.45
C LEU A 33 -25.85 -9.67 -21.68
N PHE A 34 -27.01 -10.28 -21.96
CA PHE A 34 -27.88 -10.04 -23.12
C PHE A 34 -27.30 -10.42 -24.49
N SER A 35 -26.00 -10.29 -24.72
CA SER A 35 -25.32 -10.64 -25.98
C SER A 35 -23.81 -10.85 -25.76
N GLU A 36 -23.12 -11.44 -26.73
CA GLU A 36 -21.66 -11.58 -26.71
C GLU A 36 -20.89 -10.25 -26.74
N LYS A 37 -21.59 -9.13 -27.03
CA LYS A 37 -21.02 -7.79 -26.97
C LYS A 37 -20.86 -7.26 -25.55
N THR A 38 -21.64 -7.80 -24.60
CA THR A 38 -21.62 -7.38 -23.20
C THR A 38 -21.23 -8.55 -22.33
N SER A 39 -20.18 -8.41 -21.57
CA SER A 39 -19.81 -9.40 -20.56
C SER A 39 -19.75 -8.77 -19.18
N PHE A 40 -19.97 -9.57 -18.17
CA PHE A 40 -19.77 -9.18 -16.78
C PHE A 40 -18.87 -10.18 -16.06
N ILE A 41 -18.21 -9.68 -15.03
CA ILE A 41 -17.59 -10.48 -13.98
C ILE A 41 -17.92 -9.84 -12.65
N VAL A 42 -18.43 -10.63 -11.72
CA VAL A 42 -18.71 -10.20 -10.35
C VAL A 42 -18.07 -11.20 -9.40
N GLY A 43 -17.41 -10.68 -8.39
CA GLY A 43 -16.75 -11.49 -7.37
C GLY A 43 -17.02 -10.95 -5.97
N GLY A 44 -17.13 -11.86 -5.02
CA GLY A 44 -17.22 -11.53 -3.61
C GLY A 44 -16.34 -12.46 -2.78
N ARG A 45 -15.78 -11.92 -1.73
CA ARG A 45 -14.97 -12.65 -0.77
C ARG A 45 -15.33 -12.21 0.64
N THR A 46 -15.34 -13.15 1.57
CA THR A 46 -15.55 -12.88 2.99
C THR A 46 -14.67 -13.74 3.87
N THR A 47 -14.34 -13.24 5.04
CA THR A 47 -13.68 -14.02 6.09
C THR A 47 -14.57 -14.13 7.33
N TYR A 48 -14.46 -15.25 8.03
CA TYR A 48 -15.19 -15.59 9.26
C TYR A 48 -14.24 -16.21 10.29
N SER A 49 -13.18 -15.50 10.62
CA SER A 49 -12.12 -15.98 11.53
C SER A 49 -12.47 -15.91 13.01
N ASP A 50 -13.61 -15.35 13.40
CA ASP A 50 -14.04 -15.15 14.79
C ASP A 50 -14.06 -16.46 15.62
N TRP A 51 -14.42 -17.59 15.00
CA TRP A 51 -14.46 -18.87 15.68
C TRP A 51 -13.07 -19.38 16.11
N ILE A 52 -12.00 -19.01 15.37
CA ILE A 52 -10.62 -19.31 15.77
C ILE A 52 -10.19 -18.45 16.95
N LEU A 53 -10.51 -17.14 16.93
CA LEU A 53 -10.19 -16.23 18.03
C LEU A 53 -10.80 -16.73 19.34
N LYS A 54 -12.05 -17.18 19.31
CA LYS A 54 -12.74 -17.78 20.47
C LYS A 54 -12.10 -19.07 21.00
N LYS A 55 -11.26 -19.76 20.22
CA LYS A 55 -10.53 -20.96 20.63
C LYS A 55 -9.17 -20.66 21.24
N LEU A 56 -8.71 -19.41 21.18
CA LEU A 56 -7.46 -19.00 21.78
C LEU A 56 -7.56 -19.06 23.32
N PRO A 57 -6.45 -19.32 24.01
CA PRO A 57 -6.40 -19.26 25.47
C PRO A 57 -6.73 -17.84 26.00
N GLU A 58 -7.36 -17.74 27.15
CA GLU A 58 -7.67 -16.43 27.80
C GLU A 58 -6.46 -15.52 27.94
N LYS A 59 -5.31 -16.11 28.28
CA LYS A 59 -4.02 -15.40 28.40
C LYS A 59 -3.53 -14.77 27.08
N SER A 60 -4.15 -15.08 25.95
CA SER A 60 -3.76 -14.49 24.66
C SER A 60 -4.15 -13.01 24.52
N GLY A 61 -5.13 -12.55 25.29
CA GLY A 61 -5.72 -11.21 25.13
C GLY A 61 -6.62 -11.05 23.89
N TYR A 62 -6.78 -12.08 23.06
CA TYR A 62 -7.53 -12.01 21.79
C TYR A 62 -8.79 -12.88 21.77
N LYS A 63 -9.12 -13.58 22.86
CA LYS A 63 -10.26 -14.50 22.92
C LYS A 63 -11.59 -13.78 22.65
N ASP A 64 -11.73 -12.55 23.15
CA ASP A 64 -12.90 -11.70 22.94
C ASP A 64 -12.78 -10.82 21.69
N GLY A 65 -11.74 -11.06 20.90
CA GLY A 65 -11.49 -10.39 19.65
C GLY A 65 -12.50 -10.77 18.57
N ASN A 66 -12.65 -9.90 17.61
CA ASN A 66 -13.41 -10.12 16.39
C ASN A 66 -12.60 -9.59 15.22
N ALA A 67 -12.48 -10.37 14.15
CA ALA A 67 -11.82 -9.94 12.94
C ALA A 67 -12.54 -10.53 11.72
N GLY A 68 -12.94 -9.67 10.82
CA GLY A 68 -13.62 -10.09 9.61
C GLY A 68 -13.55 -9.04 8.53
N PHE A 69 -13.54 -9.47 7.29
CA PHE A 69 -13.68 -8.60 6.15
C PHE A 69 -14.60 -9.20 5.11
N TYR A 70 -15.15 -8.36 4.26
CA TYR A 70 -15.73 -8.76 2.98
C TYR A 70 -15.37 -7.75 1.90
N ASP A 71 -15.26 -8.23 0.69
CA ASP A 71 -15.10 -7.40 -0.49
C ASP A 71 -15.99 -7.87 -1.64
N LEU A 72 -16.39 -6.92 -2.47
CA LEU A 72 -17.18 -7.12 -3.67
C LEU A 72 -16.49 -6.38 -4.82
N ASN A 73 -16.39 -7.03 -5.96
CA ASN A 73 -15.92 -6.42 -7.19
C ASN A 73 -16.87 -6.74 -8.34
N ALA A 74 -17.02 -5.81 -9.26
CA ALA A 74 -17.83 -5.99 -10.45
C ALA A 74 -17.18 -5.27 -11.63
N THR A 75 -17.14 -5.91 -12.77
CA THR A 75 -16.74 -5.31 -14.04
C THR A 75 -17.76 -5.65 -15.10
N ILE A 76 -18.22 -4.67 -15.82
CA ILE A 76 -19.05 -4.82 -17.01
C ILE A 76 -18.25 -4.27 -18.18
N ASN A 77 -18.14 -5.05 -19.24
CA ASN A 77 -17.55 -4.63 -20.51
C ASN A 77 -18.62 -4.66 -21.57
N HIS A 78 -18.73 -3.57 -22.34
CA HIS A 78 -19.64 -3.46 -23.48
C HIS A 78 -18.90 -2.99 -24.73
N LYS A 79 -18.92 -3.82 -25.77
CA LYS A 79 -18.39 -3.51 -27.09
C LYS A 79 -19.51 -2.96 -27.97
N PHE A 80 -19.57 -1.64 -28.15
CA PHE A 80 -20.55 -1.02 -29.04
C PHE A 80 -20.31 -1.44 -30.50
N ASP A 81 -19.04 -1.34 -30.91
CA ASP A 81 -18.55 -1.72 -32.23
C ASP A 81 -17.04 -2.08 -32.15
N GLU A 82 -16.37 -2.30 -33.29
CA GLU A 82 -14.93 -2.66 -33.33
C GLU A 82 -14.01 -1.55 -32.83
N ARG A 83 -14.49 -0.31 -32.79
CA ARG A 83 -13.71 0.87 -32.39
C ARG A 83 -14.03 1.37 -30.99
N ASN A 84 -15.18 1.00 -30.44
CA ASN A 84 -15.69 1.55 -29.18
C ASN A 84 -15.92 0.46 -28.15
N ASN A 85 -15.21 0.56 -27.04
CA ASN A 85 -15.34 -0.36 -25.92
C ASN A 85 -15.47 0.40 -24.59
N LEU A 86 -16.48 0.07 -23.81
CA LEU A 86 -16.80 0.68 -22.53
C LEU A 86 -16.58 -0.33 -21.41
N TYR A 87 -15.90 0.09 -20.34
CA TYR A 87 -15.68 -0.68 -19.13
C TYR A 87 -16.24 0.08 -17.94
N LEU A 88 -17.07 -0.59 -17.15
CA LEU A 88 -17.56 -0.11 -15.87
C LEU A 88 -16.97 -0.99 -14.79
N ASN A 89 -16.31 -0.40 -13.82
CA ASN A 89 -15.71 -1.13 -12.69
C ASN A 89 -16.28 -0.59 -11.39
N GLY A 90 -16.55 -1.49 -10.45
CA GLY A 90 -16.92 -1.18 -9.09
C GLY A 90 -16.19 -2.10 -8.12
N TYR A 91 -15.75 -1.54 -7.00
CA TYR A 91 -15.15 -2.27 -5.89
C TYR A 91 -15.64 -1.69 -4.57
N TYR A 92 -15.92 -2.55 -3.62
CA TYR A 92 -16.21 -2.18 -2.25
C TYR A 92 -15.59 -3.17 -1.29
N SER A 93 -14.96 -2.69 -0.22
CA SER A 93 -14.52 -3.54 0.89
C SER A 93 -14.84 -2.93 2.24
N HIS A 94 -15.09 -3.79 3.19
CA HIS A 94 -15.29 -3.44 4.58
C HIS A 94 -14.53 -4.41 5.48
N ASP A 95 -13.63 -3.87 6.28
CA ASP A 95 -12.83 -4.59 7.26
C ASP A 95 -13.22 -4.15 8.67
N ARG A 96 -13.33 -5.09 9.58
CA ARG A 96 -13.57 -4.82 11.00
C ARG A 96 -12.69 -5.69 11.86
N PHE A 97 -12.17 -5.10 12.92
CA PHE A 97 -11.50 -5.88 13.94
C PHE A 97 -11.60 -5.23 15.32
N ARG A 98 -11.46 -6.07 16.32
CA ARG A 98 -11.40 -5.72 17.73
C ARG A 98 -10.45 -6.70 18.38
N PHE A 99 -9.42 -6.20 19.04
CA PHE A 99 -8.46 -7.06 19.72
C PHE A 99 -8.91 -7.39 21.16
N ASN A 100 -9.48 -6.42 21.86
CA ASN A 100 -9.99 -6.53 23.22
C ASN A 100 -11.41 -5.96 23.28
N ALA A 101 -11.97 -5.79 24.47
CA ALA A 101 -13.31 -5.26 24.64
C ALA A 101 -13.42 -3.76 24.28
N ASP A 102 -12.30 -3.02 24.33
CA ASP A 102 -12.32 -1.57 24.47
C ASP A 102 -12.49 -0.84 23.13
N GLU A 103 -11.77 -1.25 22.08
CA GLU A 103 -11.75 -0.54 20.80
C GLU A 103 -12.17 -1.40 19.62
N ARG A 104 -13.04 -0.83 18.79
CA ARG A 104 -13.50 -1.39 17.53
C ARG A 104 -12.96 -0.54 16.38
N TYR A 105 -12.36 -1.19 15.43
CA TYR A 105 -11.84 -0.57 14.22
C TYR A 105 -12.63 -1.05 13.01
N ALA A 106 -12.98 -0.13 12.14
CA ALA A 106 -13.60 -0.44 10.85
C ALA A 106 -12.93 0.37 9.75
N TYR A 107 -12.73 -0.27 8.60
CA TYR A 107 -12.22 0.36 7.38
C TYR A 107 -13.18 0.11 6.26
N GLU A 108 -13.29 1.08 5.39
CA GLU A 108 -14.02 0.93 4.15
C GLU A 108 -13.26 1.51 2.98
N ASN A 109 -13.38 0.84 1.84
CA ASN A 109 -12.92 1.33 0.56
C ASN A 109 -14.03 1.18 -0.45
N ALA A 110 -14.22 2.18 -1.29
CA ALA A 110 -15.09 2.10 -2.45
C ALA A 110 -14.39 2.69 -3.66
N ASN A 111 -14.56 2.05 -4.80
CA ASN A 111 -14.10 2.56 -6.09
C ASN A 111 -15.19 2.37 -7.12
N ALA A 112 -15.42 3.37 -7.94
CA ALA A 112 -16.26 3.27 -9.14
C ALA A 112 -15.54 3.97 -10.29
N SER A 113 -15.43 3.31 -11.44
CA SER A 113 -14.79 3.92 -12.61
C SER A 113 -15.46 3.53 -13.92
N VAL A 114 -15.39 4.46 -14.85
CA VAL A 114 -15.81 4.30 -16.24
C VAL A 114 -14.60 4.52 -17.12
N LYS A 115 -14.34 3.59 -18.03
CA LYS A 115 -13.25 3.66 -18.99
C LYS A 115 -13.81 3.43 -20.38
N TRP A 116 -13.66 4.40 -21.24
CA TRP A 116 -14.03 4.31 -22.65
C TRP A 116 -12.78 4.29 -23.51
N ARG A 117 -12.63 3.21 -24.28
CA ARG A 117 -11.58 3.07 -25.29
C ARG A 117 -12.16 3.33 -26.67
N HIS A 118 -11.53 4.25 -27.41
CA HIS A 118 -11.86 4.55 -28.78
C HIS A 118 -10.65 4.36 -29.71
N ILE A 119 -10.86 3.68 -30.84
CA ILE A 119 -9.86 3.48 -31.88
C ILE A 119 -10.19 4.46 -33.02
N PHE A 120 -9.44 5.56 -33.11
CA PHE A 120 -9.60 6.57 -34.14
C PHE A 120 -9.14 6.04 -35.51
N SER A 121 -8.02 5.32 -35.52
CA SER A 121 -7.45 4.64 -36.68
C SER A 121 -6.61 3.46 -36.22
N ASP A 122 -6.09 2.65 -37.17
CA ASP A 122 -5.21 1.52 -36.87
C ASP A 122 -3.92 1.93 -36.12
N ARG A 123 -3.55 3.22 -36.22
CA ARG A 123 -2.36 3.77 -35.58
C ARG A 123 -2.65 4.73 -34.43
N PHE A 124 -3.92 5.03 -34.14
CA PHE A 124 -4.26 6.01 -33.11
C PHE A 124 -5.41 5.53 -32.23
N THR A 125 -5.14 5.40 -30.94
CA THR A 125 -6.10 4.95 -29.93
C THR A 125 -6.15 5.95 -28.79
N GLY A 126 -7.34 6.18 -28.25
CA GLY A 126 -7.57 6.99 -27.07
C GLY A 126 -8.33 6.22 -26.00
N VAL A 127 -8.03 6.54 -24.75
CA VAL A 127 -8.72 6.01 -23.57
C VAL A 127 -9.11 7.17 -22.67
N LEU A 128 -10.40 7.32 -22.42
CA LEU A 128 -10.95 8.23 -21.42
C LEU A 128 -11.31 7.43 -20.18
N THR A 129 -10.83 7.84 -19.02
CA THR A 129 -11.16 7.24 -17.73
C THR A 129 -11.66 8.31 -16.78
N ALA A 130 -12.75 8.04 -16.09
CA ALA A 130 -13.23 8.87 -14.98
C ALA A 130 -13.60 7.95 -13.81
N GLY A 131 -13.40 8.42 -12.60
CA GLY A 131 -13.72 7.58 -11.45
C GLY A 131 -13.76 8.35 -10.14
N TYR A 132 -14.19 7.62 -9.14
CA TYR A 132 -14.29 8.03 -7.75
C TYR A 132 -13.70 6.97 -6.86
N ASP A 133 -12.87 7.39 -5.90
CA ASP A 133 -12.29 6.56 -4.86
C ASP A 133 -12.65 7.11 -3.50
N HIS A 134 -13.01 6.23 -2.59
CA HIS A 134 -13.27 6.51 -1.19
C HIS A 134 -12.42 5.58 -0.32
N TYR A 135 -11.78 6.15 0.70
CA TYR A 135 -11.16 5.42 1.80
C TYR A 135 -11.54 6.07 3.11
N GLY A 136 -11.99 5.28 4.06
CA GLY A 136 -12.30 5.75 5.39
C GLY A 136 -11.94 4.74 6.47
N TYR A 137 -11.72 5.23 7.69
CA TYR A 137 -11.72 4.40 8.88
C TYR A 137 -12.56 5.03 9.99
N ASN A 138 -13.05 4.17 10.87
CA ASN A 138 -13.76 4.56 12.07
C ASN A 138 -13.28 3.72 13.26
N THR A 139 -12.84 4.38 14.31
CA THR A 139 -12.50 3.75 15.58
C THR A 139 -13.54 4.15 16.62
N ARG A 140 -14.04 3.20 17.39
CA ARG A 140 -14.98 3.43 18.49
C ARG A 140 -14.46 2.79 19.76
N ASN A 141 -14.44 3.59 20.83
CA ASN A 141 -14.25 3.09 22.18
C ASN A 141 -15.58 3.19 22.94
N THR A 142 -16.05 2.08 23.49
CA THR A 142 -17.35 2.00 24.20
C THR A 142 -17.22 1.35 25.58
N ASP A 143 -16.02 1.18 26.08
CA ASP A 143 -15.74 0.49 27.33
C ASP A 143 -16.33 1.27 28.55
N ASN A 144 -16.13 2.57 28.55
CA ASN A 144 -16.75 3.46 29.54
C ASN A 144 -17.73 4.40 28.86
N PRO A 145 -19.04 4.29 29.13
CA PRO A 145 -20.07 5.13 28.51
C PRO A 145 -19.81 6.65 28.62
N VAL A 146 -19.24 7.11 29.73
CA VAL A 146 -18.93 8.53 29.97
C VAL A 146 -17.81 9.03 29.06
N ASN A 147 -16.86 8.17 28.73
CA ASN A 147 -15.70 8.48 27.87
C ASN A 147 -15.82 7.86 26.46
N ALA A 148 -16.99 7.35 26.11
CA ALA A 148 -17.22 6.69 24.84
C ALA A 148 -17.08 7.68 23.66
N TYR A 149 -16.32 7.32 22.65
CA TYR A 149 -16.08 8.17 21.49
C TYR A 149 -16.08 7.40 20.16
N SER A 150 -16.23 8.15 19.09
CA SER A 150 -15.99 7.73 17.72
C SER A 150 -14.98 8.68 17.09
N LEU A 151 -13.91 8.11 16.53
CA LEU A 151 -12.92 8.81 15.72
C LEU A 151 -13.02 8.33 14.28
N ALA A 152 -13.26 9.25 13.36
CA ALA A 152 -13.39 8.96 11.94
C ALA A 152 -12.41 9.76 11.11
N PHE A 153 -11.97 9.16 10.03
CA PHE A 153 -11.15 9.74 8.98
C PHE A 153 -11.72 9.35 7.62
N ARG A 154 -11.61 10.23 6.62
CA ARG A 154 -11.91 9.84 5.24
C ARG A 154 -11.12 10.65 4.23
N ILE A 155 -10.90 10.07 3.06
CA ILE A 155 -10.41 10.72 1.86
C ILE A 155 -11.27 10.28 0.68
N ASP A 156 -11.80 11.27 -0.04
CA ASP A 156 -12.55 11.11 -1.26
C ASP A 156 -11.73 11.68 -2.42
N GLN A 157 -11.70 10.96 -3.54
CA GLN A 157 -10.98 11.36 -4.73
C GLN A 157 -11.87 11.23 -5.96
N MET A 158 -11.90 12.27 -6.78
CA MET A 158 -12.53 12.23 -8.11
C MET A 158 -11.47 12.48 -9.16
N TYR A 159 -11.41 11.64 -10.17
CA TYR A 159 -10.39 11.78 -11.20
C TYR A 159 -10.93 11.63 -12.62
N GLY A 160 -10.25 12.32 -13.52
CA GLY A 160 -10.41 12.18 -14.96
C GLY A 160 -9.05 12.06 -15.63
N LYS A 161 -8.96 11.19 -16.63
CA LYS A 161 -7.71 10.92 -17.35
C LYS A 161 -8.02 10.66 -18.83
N MET A 162 -7.19 11.24 -19.68
CA MET A 162 -7.20 10.99 -21.13
C MET A 162 -5.81 10.51 -21.53
N ASP A 163 -5.74 9.32 -22.08
CA ASP A 163 -4.51 8.68 -22.58
C ASP A 163 -4.66 8.47 -24.09
N PHE A 164 -3.65 8.86 -24.84
CA PHE A 164 -3.59 8.63 -26.27
C PHE A 164 -2.29 7.90 -26.62
N THR A 165 -2.41 6.90 -27.46
CA THR A 165 -1.28 6.16 -28.03
C THR A 165 -1.30 6.31 -29.54
N HIS A 166 -0.22 6.80 -30.13
CA HIS A 166 -0.03 6.97 -31.55
C HIS A 166 1.18 6.19 -32.05
N TYR A 167 0.95 5.21 -32.89
CA TYR A 167 2.00 4.46 -33.59
C TYR A 167 2.49 5.30 -34.78
N LEU A 168 3.46 6.19 -34.49
CA LEU A 168 3.96 7.16 -35.46
C LEU A 168 4.69 6.46 -36.61
N SER A 169 5.44 5.40 -36.29
CA SER A 169 6.11 4.50 -37.22
C SER A 169 6.31 3.14 -36.57
N ASP A 170 6.92 2.19 -37.27
CA ASP A 170 7.28 0.88 -36.72
C ASP A 170 8.32 0.99 -35.57
N LYS A 171 9.01 2.13 -35.46
CA LYS A 171 10.04 2.39 -34.45
C LYS A 171 9.60 3.34 -33.34
N HIS A 172 8.57 4.15 -33.56
CA HIS A 172 8.16 5.19 -32.62
C HIS A 172 6.70 5.00 -32.21
N THR A 173 6.50 4.83 -30.90
CA THR A 173 5.17 4.84 -30.29
C THR A 173 5.09 6.00 -29.32
N LEU A 174 4.26 6.98 -29.64
CA LEU A 174 4.03 8.19 -28.86
C LEU A 174 2.86 7.97 -27.92
N ASP A 175 3.09 8.10 -26.61
CA ASP A 175 2.07 8.10 -25.58
C ASP A 175 1.95 9.50 -24.98
N PHE A 176 0.75 10.10 -24.99
CA PHE A 176 0.52 11.43 -24.43
C PHE A 176 -0.86 11.55 -23.80
N GLY A 177 -1.04 12.51 -22.92
CA GLY A 177 -2.32 12.67 -22.28
C GLY A 177 -2.36 13.75 -21.21
N ALA A 178 -3.51 13.79 -20.54
CA ALA A 178 -3.78 14.69 -19.44
C ALA A 178 -4.52 13.95 -18.33
N SER A 179 -4.31 14.39 -17.09
CA SER A 179 -5.03 13.87 -15.93
C SER A 179 -5.35 14.97 -14.94
N SER A 180 -6.46 14.83 -14.23
CA SER A 180 -6.84 15.71 -13.13
C SER A 180 -7.41 14.87 -12.01
N LEU A 181 -7.03 15.17 -10.76
CA LEU A 181 -7.42 14.47 -9.56
C LEU A 181 -7.78 15.50 -8.49
N PHE A 182 -9.02 15.47 -8.04
CA PHE A 182 -9.52 16.29 -6.95
C PHE A 182 -9.51 15.48 -5.65
N TYR A 183 -8.99 16.07 -4.58
CA TYR A 183 -8.95 15.51 -3.22
C TYR A 183 -9.93 16.26 -2.30
N ASP A 184 -10.72 15.51 -1.53
CA ASP A 184 -11.48 16.00 -0.35
C ASP A 184 -11.09 15.10 0.84
N LEU A 185 -10.23 15.59 1.69
CA LEU A 185 -9.70 14.88 2.85
C LEU A 185 -10.26 15.47 4.13
N GLU A 186 -10.86 14.63 4.99
CA GLU A 186 -11.31 14.95 6.35
C GLU A 186 -10.34 14.26 7.33
N PRO A 187 -9.33 15.00 7.86
CA PRO A 187 -8.20 14.40 8.57
C PRO A 187 -8.58 13.79 9.92
N GLY A 188 -9.66 14.24 10.51
CA GLY A 188 -10.13 13.72 11.80
C GLY A 188 -11.45 14.32 12.25
N LYS A 189 -12.27 13.46 12.83
CA LYS A 189 -13.56 13.82 13.43
C LYS A 189 -13.74 12.99 14.69
N TYR A 190 -13.60 13.64 15.83
CA TYR A 190 -13.72 13.04 17.16
C TYR A 190 -15.04 13.46 17.79
N LEU A 191 -15.93 12.50 18.04
CA LEU A 191 -17.30 12.74 18.49
C LEU A 191 -17.63 11.92 19.71
N PRO A 192 -18.51 12.43 20.62
CA PRO A 192 -19.11 11.61 21.67
C PRO A 192 -19.91 10.45 21.06
N TYR A 193 -19.86 9.30 21.68
CA TYR A 193 -20.62 8.11 21.27
C TYR A 193 -21.56 7.67 22.37
N GLY A 194 -22.88 7.63 22.05
CA GLY A 194 -23.93 7.32 23.03
C GLY A 194 -24.41 8.55 23.81
N GLY A 195 -25.54 8.38 24.53
CA GLY A 195 -26.21 9.49 25.23
C GLY A 195 -25.54 9.93 26.54
N GLU A 196 -24.66 9.12 27.11
CA GLU A 196 -23.97 9.37 28.39
C GLU A 196 -22.57 9.94 28.24
N SER A 197 -22.06 10.02 26.99
CA SER A 197 -20.71 10.48 26.74
C SER A 197 -20.55 11.97 27.02
N LEU A 198 -19.54 12.30 27.81
CA LEU A 198 -19.09 13.66 28.10
C LEU A 198 -17.92 14.10 27.22
N VAL A 199 -17.54 13.29 26.22
CA VAL A 199 -16.50 13.62 25.26
C VAL A 199 -16.89 14.89 24.51
N LYS A 200 -15.97 15.85 24.47
CA LYS A 200 -16.16 17.08 23.71
C LYS A 200 -15.91 16.81 22.23
N GLU A 201 -16.86 17.24 21.41
CA GLU A 201 -16.70 17.16 19.95
C GLU A 201 -15.48 17.97 19.49
N ASP A 202 -14.68 17.36 18.61
CA ASP A 202 -13.58 18.01 17.91
C ASP A 202 -13.57 17.58 16.44
N ARG A 203 -13.40 18.54 15.53
CA ARG A 203 -13.36 18.33 14.08
C ARG A 203 -12.20 19.08 13.48
N MET A 204 -11.36 18.36 12.79
CA MET A 204 -10.30 18.98 11.99
C MET A 204 -10.88 19.63 10.73
N GLU A 205 -10.27 20.71 10.31
CA GLU A 205 -10.63 21.38 9.07
C GLU A 205 -10.30 20.49 7.85
N LYS A 206 -11.23 20.46 6.89
CA LYS A 206 -11.07 19.67 5.66
C LYS A 206 -9.95 20.22 4.79
N GLU A 207 -9.27 19.32 4.11
CA GLU A 207 -8.22 19.64 3.15
C GLU A 207 -8.69 19.31 1.73
N LYS A 208 -8.59 20.27 0.83
CA LYS A 208 -8.96 20.10 -0.58
C LYS A 208 -7.80 20.47 -1.49
N ALA A 209 -7.64 19.73 -2.55
CA ALA A 209 -6.63 20.03 -3.55
C ALA A 209 -7.04 19.53 -4.93
N LEU A 210 -6.47 20.14 -5.97
CA LEU A 210 -6.59 19.71 -7.35
C LEU A 210 -5.19 19.45 -7.91
N GLU A 211 -4.91 18.19 -8.24
CA GLU A 211 -3.68 17.79 -8.92
C GLU A 211 -3.98 17.56 -10.40
N SER A 212 -3.30 18.31 -11.27
CA SER A 212 -3.45 18.19 -12.72
C SER A 212 -2.10 17.95 -13.37
N ALA A 213 -2.08 17.23 -14.48
CA ALA A 213 -0.84 17.00 -15.21
C ALA A 213 -1.11 16.77 -16.70
N ILE A 214 -0.12 17.14 -17.49
CA ILE A 214 0.01 16.76 -18.91
C ILE A 214 1.30 15.97 -19.07
N TYR A 215 1.32 15.06 -20.01
CA TYR A 215 2.51 14.22 -20.25
C TYR A 215 2.61 13.79 -21.70
N VAL A 216 3.86 13.54 -22.09
CA VAL A 216 4.20 12.97 -23.38
C VAL A 216 5.43 12.05 -23.20
N GLY A 217 5.43 10.94 -23.90
CA GLY A 217 6.55 10.00 -23.94
C GLY A 217 6.65 9.32 -25.29
N ASP A 218 7.86 8.95 -25.66
CA ASP A 218 8.16 8.18 -26.87
C ASP A 218 8.85 6.87 -26.49
N ARG A 219 8.32 5.77 -27.02
CA ARG A 219 8.97 4.49 -27.05
C ARG A 219 9.62 4.35 -28.42
N TRP A 220 10.95 4.38 -28.42
CA TRP A 220 11.76 4.35 -29.60
C TRP A 220 12.54 3.04 -29.70
N ASP A 221 12.18 2.20 -30.67
CA ASP A 221 12.90 0.99 -31.03
C ASP A 221 13.99 1.35 -32.05
N ILE A 222 15.17 1.77 -31.52
CA ILE A 222 16.32 2.26 -32.31
C ILE A 222 16.83 1.15 -33.24
N THR A 223 17.01 -0.05 -32.67
CA THR A 223 17.33 -1.27 -33.36
C THR A 223 16.50 -2.42 -32.81
N SER A 224 16.58 -3.62 -33.39
CA SER A 224 15.97 -4.83 -32.83
C SER A 224 16.51 -5.19 -31.45
N GLN A 225 17.68 -4.68 -31.08
CA GLN A 225 18.33 -4.95 -29.79
C GLN A 225 18.18 -3.78 -28.78
N LEU A 226 18.08 -2.53 -29.25
CA LEU A 226 18.08 -1.34 -28.42
C LEU A 226 16.73 -0.63 -28.48
N SER A 227 16.07 -0.54 -27.35
CA SER A 227 14.88 0.29 -27.16
C SER A 227 15.10 1.35 -26.08
N LEU A 228 14.56 2.54 -26.30
CA LEU A 228 14.61 3.69 -25.42
C LEU A 228 13.19 4.18 -25.14
N ASN A 229 12.86 4.44 -23.87
CA ASN A 229 11.64 5.16 -23.51
C ASN A 229 12.04 6.48 -22.86
N VAL A 230 11.51 7.59 -23.38
CA VAL A 230 11.73 8.93 -22.84
C VAL A 230 10.38 9.57 -22.63
N GLY A 231 10.14 10.13 -21.47
CA GLY A 231 8.90 10.81 -21.18
C GLY A 231 9.10 11.97 -20.22
N VAL A 232 8.25 12.96 -20.39
CA VAL A 232 8.11 14.11 -19.48
C VAL A 232 6.66 14.26 -19.09
N ARG A 233 6.44 14.51 -17.81
CA ARG A 233 5.17 14.88 -17.21
C ARG A 233 5.33 16.23 -16.53
N TYR A 234 4.46 17.18 -16.80
CA TYR A 234 4.38 18.41 -16.04
C TYR A 234 3.18 18.34 -15.12
N SER A 235 3.44 18.34 -13.81
CA SER A 235 2.43 18.25 -12.78
C SER A 235 2.23 19.58 -12.08
N MET A 236 0.99 19.86 -11.69
CA MET A 236 0.58 21.03 -10.94
C MET A 236 -0.37 20.61 -9.84
N PHE A 237 -0.07 20.99 -8.60
CA PHE A 237 -0.89 20.74 -7.42
C PHE A 237 -1.34 22.05 -6.82
N ASN A 238 -2.65 22.28 -6.81
CA ASN A 238 -3.29 23.47 -6.27
C ASN A 238 -3.99 23.14 -4.96
N VAL A 239 -3.55 23.80 -3.89
CA VAL A 239 -4.23 23.75 -2.60
C VAL A 239 -5.46 24.63 -2.65
N LEU A 240 -6.61 24.10 -2.25
CA LEU A 240 -7.91 24.77 -2.36
C LEU A 240 -8.49 25.09 -0.98
N GLY A 241 -9.11 26.28 -0.89
CA GLY A 241 -9.94 26.70 0.24
C GLY A 241 -11.40 26.26 0.11
N PRO A 242 -12.26 26.62 1.10
CA PRO A 242 -11.94 27.50 2.23
C PRO A 242 -11.04 26.80 3.24
N ARG A 243 -10.04 27.53 3.76
CA ARG A 243 -9.14 27.05 4.81
C ARG A 243 -8.45 28.19 5.54
N THR A 244 -8.31 28.04 6.86
CA THR A 244 -7.51 28.90 7.74
C THR A 244 -6.16 28.28 7.97
N TYR A 245 -5.08 29.04 7.89
CA TYR A 245 -3.74 28.55 8.22
C TYR A 245 -2.91 29.64 8.91
N ASN A 246 -1.96 29.18 9.73
CA ASN A 246 -1.04 30.06 10.43
C ASN A 246 0.09 30.56 9.51
N LEU A 247 0.44 31.83 9.70
CA LEU A 247 1.69 32.41 9.23
C LEU A 247 2.70 32.32 10.36
N TYR A 248 3.91 31.94 10.03
CA TYR A 248 5.02 31.81 10.97
C TYR A 248 6.08 32.88 10.67
N ALA A 249 6.85 33.25 11.69
CA ALA A 249 7.96 34.16 11.52
C ALA A 249 8.98 33.62 10.52
N ASP A 250 9.51 34.50 9.66
CA ASP A 250 10.54 34.12 8.73
C ASP A 250 11.78 33.62 9.49
N ASP A 251 12.50 32.68 8.90
CA ASP A 251 13.73 32.09 9.47
C ASP A 251 13.54 31.36 10.82
N GLN A 252 12.31 30.96 11.16
CA GLN A 252 12.02 30.17 12.34
C GLN A 252 11.19 28.92 11.97
N LEU A 253 11.39 27.86 12.74
CA LEU A 253 10.54 26.66 12.59
C LEU A 253 9.11 26.95 13.04
N PRO A 254 8.12 26.36 12.36
CA PRO A 254 6.73 26.41 12.82
C PRO A 254 6.59 25.93 14.26
N SER A 255 6.04 26.79 15.10
CA SER A 255 5.69 26.52 16.49
C SER A 255 4.61 27.51 16.92
N LEU A 256 3.87 27.20 17.99
CA LEU A 256 2.88 28.14 18.51
C LEU A 256 3.47 29.49 18.91
N ALA A 257 4.75 29.51 19.32
CA ALA A 257 5.46 30.74 19.70
C ALA A 257 5.91 31.60 18.50
N THR A 258 5.98 31.02 17.30
CA THR A 258 6.44 31.70 16.09
C THR A 258 5.29 32.13 15.17
N VAL A 259 4.04 31.93 15.57
CA VAL A 259 2.86 32.39 14.84
C VAL A 259 2.83 33.92 14.82
N THR A 260 2.82 34.50 13.63
CA THR A 260 2.72 35.95 13.40
C THR A 260 1.31 36.41 13.04
N GLY A 261 0.46 35.51 12.63
CA GLY A 261 -0.93 35.78 12.27
C GLY A 261 -1.62 34.56 11.66
N THR A 262 -2.89 34.70 11.35
CA THR A 262 -3.71 33.72 10.66
C THR A 262 -4.29 34.31 9.38
N VAL A 263 -4.48 33.47 8.35
CA VAL A 263 -5.04 33.90 7.07
C VAL A 263 -6.11 32.92 6.61
N ASP A 264 -7.30 33.46 6.32
CA ASP A 264 -8.37 32.73 5.66
C ASP A 264 -8.21 32.82 4.16
N LYS A 265 -8.22 31.68 3.47
CA LYS A 265 -8.11 31.59 2.03
C LYS A 265 -9.26 30.83 1.42
N THR A 266 -9.76 31.34 0.31
CA THR A 266 -10.77 30.73 -0.54
C THR A 266 -10.21 30.48 -1.93
N GLY A 267 -10.74 29.51 -2.67
CA GLY A 267 -10.23 29.15 -3.99
C GLY A 267 -8.82 28.55 -3.96
N ALA A 268 -8.09 28.64 -5.04
CA ALA A 268 -6.70 28.17 -5.11
C ALA A 268 -5.75 29.23 -4.51
N PHE A 269 -4.98 28.85 -3.50
CA PHE A 269 -4.13 29.82 -2.77
C PHE A 269 -2.65 29.44 -2.69
N LYS A 270 -2.30 28.17 -2.96
CA LYS A 270 -0.92 27.71 -3.06
C LYS A 270 -0.81 26.72 -4.19
N THR A 271 0.20 26.90 -5.04
CA THR A 271 0.45 26.02 -6.16
C THR A 271 1.87 25.49 -6.10
N TYR A 272 2.02 24.18 -6.26
CA TYR A 272 3.29 23.50 -6.49
C TYR A 272 3.26 22.89 -7.88
N HIS A 273 4.31 23.06 -8.67
CA HIS A 273 4.36 22.56 -10.04
C HIS A 273 5.80 22.23 -10.46
N GLY A 274 5.93 21.51 -11.55
CA GLY A 274 7.22 21.25 -12.17
C GLY A 274 7.25 19.98 -13.02
N PRO A 275 8.34 19.77 -13.75
CA PRO A 275 8.53 18.62 -14.60
C PRO A 275 8.93 17.37 -13.80
N GLU A 276 8.51 16.22 -14.31
CA GLU A 276 8.92 14.89 -13.89
C GLU A 276 9.42 14.14 -15.12
N PHE A 277 10.61 13.54 -15.01
CA PHE A 277 11.27 12.87 -16.12
C PHE A 277 11.27 11.36 -15.93
N ARG A 278 11.14 10.62 -17.03
CA ARG A 278 11.28 9.17 -17.08
C ARG A 278 12.09 8.81 -18.31
N VAL A 279 13.22 8.17 -18.08
CA VAL A 279 14.09 7.67 -19.14
C VAL A 279 14.43 6.23 -18.81
N SER A 280 14.26 5.33 -19.75
CA SER A 280 14.73 3.95 -19.60
C SER A 280 15.21 3.40 -20.92
N ALA A 281 16.28 2.62 -20.87
CA ALA A 281 16.86 1.95 -22.00
C ALA A 281 16.92 0.44 -21.74
N ARG A 282 16.68 -0.35 -22.78
CA ARG A 282 16.88 -1.78 -22.78
C ARG A 282 17.80 -2.15 -23.95
N TYR A 283 18.84 -2.92 -23.65
CA TYR A 283 19.71 -3.50 -24.67
C TYR A 283 19.72 -5.02 -24.57
N ALA A 284 19.32 -5.71 -25.62
CA ALA A 284 19.33 -7.16 -25.72
C ALA A 284 20.63 -7.59 -26.40
N PHE A 285 21.58 -8.14 -25.65
CA PHE A 285 22.83 -8.69 -26.18
C PHE A 285 22.58 -9.95 -27.00
N THR A 286 21.67 -10.78 -26.51
CA THR A 286 21.17 -12.00 -27.16
C THR A 286 19.67 -12.11 -26.94
N GLU A 287 19.02 -13.12 -27.52
CA GLU A 287 17.61 -13.42 -27.26
C GLU A 287 17.34 -13.75 -25.79
N ASP A 288 18.33 -14.30 -25.10
CA ASP A 288 18.24 -14.76 -23.71
C ASP A 288 18.80 -13.76 -22.69
N PHE A 289 19.56 -12.74 -23.12
CA PHE A 289 20.25 -11.83 -22.21
C PHE A 289 20.00 -10.37 -22.54
N SER A 290 19.50 -9.61 -21.58
CA SER A 290 19.31 -8.17 -21.74
C SER A 290 19.68 -7.39 -20.48
N VAL A 291 20.05 -6.14 -20.69
CA VAL A 291 20.31 -5.14 -19.65
C VAL A 291 19.27 -4.04 -19.76
N LYS A 292 18.78 -3.56 -18.64
CA LYS A 292 17.93 -2.39 -18.56
C LYS A 292 18.55 -1.37 -17.62
N ALA A 293 18.39 -0.09 -17.95
CA ALA A 293 18.73 1.02 -17.06
C ALA A 293 17.61 2.04 -17.09
N GLY A 294 17.39 2.71 -15.98
CA GLY A 294 16.32 3.70 -15.88
C GLY A 294 16.65 4.83 -14.92
N PHE A 295 16.12 5.98 -15.24
CA PHE A 295 16.13 7.18 -14.41
C PHE A 295 14.72 7.75 -14.35
N ASN A 296 14.27 8.13 -13.16
CA ASN A 296 13.01 8.83 -13.01
C ASN A 296 13.05 9.85 -11.89
N THR A 297 12.26 10.89 -12.05
CA THR A 297 11.93 11.84 -11.00
C THR A 297 10.45 11.73 -10.66
N MET A 298 10.10 12.05 -9.43
CA MET A 298 8.71 11.94 -8.96
C MET A 298 8.40 13.01 -7.90
N ARG A 299 7.13 13.36 -7.79
CA ARG A 299 6.60 14.25 -6.77
C ARG A 299 5.42 13.58 -6.06
N GLN A 300 5.28 13.79 -4.77
CA GLN A 300 4.19 13.26 -3.96
C GLN A 300 3.58 14.39 -3.12
N ASN A 301 2.26 14.56 -3.23
CA ASN A 301 1.52 15.65 -2.61
C ASN A 301 0.63 15.22 -1.44
N ILE A 302 0.54 13.92 -1.19
CA ILE A 302 -0.17 13.34 -0.05
C ILE A 302 0.82 12.57 0.80
N HIS A 303 0.79 12.78 2.11
CA HIS A 303 1.73 12.21 3.06
C HIS A 303 0.99 11.36 4.08
N LYS A 304 1.54 10.19 4.39
CA LYS A 304 1.13 9.36 5.50
C LYS A 304 2.07 9.63 6.67
N LEU A 305 1.51 10.05 7.79
CA LEU A 305 2.24 10.34 9.02
C LEU A 305 1.91 9.27 10.06
N SER A 306 2.95 8.71 10.68
CA SER A 306 2.82 7.73 11.73
C SER A 306 3.99 7.86 12.68
N ASN A 307 3.73 7.92 13.97
CA ASN A 307 4.76 7.92 15.02
C ASN A 307 4.93 6.53 15.68
N THR A 308 4.34 5.52 15.09
CA THR A 308 4.41 4.15 15.59
C THR A 308 5.11 3.26 14.59
N THR A 309 5.94 2.33 15.10
CA THR A 309 6.52 1.26 14.28
C THR A 309 5.47 0.22 13.87
N ILE A 310 4.27 0.32 14.42
CA ILE A 310 3.11 -0.49 14.08
C ILE A 310 2.33 0.25 13.00
N MET A 311 1.90 -0.46 11.97
CA MET A 311 0.85 0.09 11.08
C MET A 311 -0.41 0.22 11.93
N SER A 312 -0.65 1.43 12.40
CA SER A 312 -1.85 1.76 13.17
C SER A 312 -2.98 2.05 12.21
N PRO A 313 -4.19 1.58 12.51
CA PRO A 313 -5.36 2.01 11.77
C PRO A 313 -5.63 3.52 11.83
N THR A 314 -5.05 4.19 12.78
CA THR A 314 -5.21 5.63 13.02
C THR A 314 -4.08 6.46 12.43
N ASP A 315 -3.36 5.97 11.43
CA ASP A 315 -2.37 6.77 10.71
C ASP A 315 -3.01 8.03 10.11
N THR A 316 -2.35 9.16 10.31
CA THR A 316 -2.82 10.45 9.80
C THR A 316 -2.37 10.65 8.36
N TRP A 317 -3.29 11.03 7.49
CA TRP A 317 -3.00 11.46 6.13
C TRP A 317 -3.07 12.98 6.04
N LYS A 318 -2.16 13.56 5.28
CA LYS A 318 -2.01 15.01 5.13
C LYS A 318 -1.72 15.37 3.70
N LEU A 319 -2.45 16.34 3.14
CA LEU A 319 -2.09 16.95 1.85
C LEU A 319 -0.98 17.99 2.04
N SER A 320 -0.15 18.18 1.02
CA SER A 320 0.71 19.34 0.95
C SER A 320 -0.11 20.63 0.98
N ASP A 321 0.39 21.65 1.68
CA ASP A 321 -0.30 22.93 1.82
C ASP A 321 0.70 24.10 1.87
N ALA A 322 0.32 25.24 2.43
CA ALA A 322 1.19 26.41 2.52
C ALA A 322 2.45 26.15 3.38
N ASN A 323 2.31 25.33 4.43
CA ASN A 323 3.34 25.04 5.42
C ASN A 323 4.06 23.70 5.17
N ILE A 324 3.44 22.78 4.46
CA ILE A 324 3.96 21.44 4.17
C ILE A 324 4.18 21.27 2.66
N LYS A 325 5.45 21.24 2.24
CA LYS A 325 5.84 21.10 0.83
C LYS A 325 5.64 19.67 0.32
N PRO A 326 5.41 19.50 -0.99
CA PRO A 326 5.46 18.18 -1.63
C PRO A 326 6.81 17.50 -1.45
N GLN A 327 6.80 16.22 -1.20
CA GLN A 327 7.98 15.38 -1.25
C GLN A 327 8.42 15.18 -2.70
N THR A 328 9.72 15.27 -2.96
CA THR A 328 10.31 14.99 -4.27
C THR A 328 11.30 13.84 -4.19
N GLY A 329 11.42 13.08 -5.26
CA GLY A 329 12.32 11.95 -5.34
C GLY A 329 12.96 11.81 -6.71
N MET A 330 14.16 11.23 -6.72
CA MET A 330 14.91 10.86 -7.91
C MET A 330 15.43 9.45 -7.73
N GLN A 331 15.35 8.65 -8.77
CA GLN A 331 15.81 7.25 -8.74
C GLN A 331 16.57 6.92 -10.01
N VAL A 332 17.68 6.20 -9.84
CA VAL A 332 18.37 5.44 -10.89
C VAL A 332 18.30 3.96 -10.56
N ALA A 333 18.12 3.13 -11.59
CA ALA A 333 18.11 1.67 -11.45
C ALA A 333 18.77 1.04 -12.68
N ALA A 334 19.41 -0.11 -12.46
CA ALA A 334 19.94 -0.94 -13.54
C ALA A 334 19.70 -2.41 -13.22
N GLY A 335 19.46 -3.22 -14.26
CA GLY A 335 19.17 -4.64 -14.10
C GLY A 335 19.70 -5.49 -15.23
N LEU A 336 20.08 -6.70 -14.86
CA LEU A 336 20.50 -7.79 -15.75
C LEU A 336 19.42 -8.85 -15.76
N TYR A 337 19.03 -9.32 -16.94
CA TYR A 337 17.98 -10.31 -17.12
C TYR A 337 18.46 -11.41 -18.04
N ARG A 338 18.43 -12.64 -17.56
CA ARG A 338 18.87 -13.78 -18.34
C ARG A 338 17.92 -14.95 -18.22
N ASN A 339 17.58 -15.53 -19.35
CA ASN A 339 16.83 -16.77 -19.45
C ASN A 339 17.77 -17.93 -19.73
N PHE A 340 17.51 -19.06 -19.10
CA PHE A 340 18.28 -20.30 -19.26
C PHE A 340 17.34 -21.44 -19.64
N LEU A 341 17.92 -22.50 -20.24
CA LEU A 341 17.19 -23.74 -20.56
C LEU A 341 15.91 -23.49 -21.35
N ASN A 342 16.01 -22.77 -22.47
CA ASN A 342 14.88 -22.42 -23.34
C ASN A 342 13.75 -21.76 -22.57
N ASN A 343 14.05 -20.68 -21.84
CA ASN A 343 13.11 -19.91 -21.02
C ASN A 343 12.45 -20.69 -19.86
N THR A 344 13.04 -21.82 -19.46
CA THR A 344 12.55 -22.57 -18.28
C THR A 344 12.95 -21.90 -16.98
N ILE A 345 14.13 -21.25 -16.94
CA ILE A 345 14.63 -20.52 -15.76
C ILE A 345 14.86 -19.07 -16.16
N GLU A 346 14.23 -18.16 -15.45
CA GLU A 346 14.40 -16.72 -15.58
C GLU A 346 15.19 -16.21 -14.36
N VAL A 347 16.24 -15.44 -14.59
CA VAL A 347 17.06 -14.82 -13.54
C VAL A 347 17.12 -13.32 -13.79
N SER A 348 16.83 -12.53 -12.77
CA SER A 348 17.06 -11.08 -12.77
C SER A 348 17.90 -10.65 -11.57
N LEU A 349 18.79 -9.69 -11.82
CA LEU A 349 19.57 -9.00 -10.80
C LEU A 349 19.41 -7.51 -11.05
N GLU A 350 18.84 -6.82 -10.09
CA GLU A 350 18.55 -5.38 -10.19
C GLU A 350 19.18 -4.62 -9.04
N GLY A 351 19.69 -3.42 -9.33
CA GLY A 351 20.19 -2.50 -8.31
C GLY A 351 19.57 -1.12 -8.50
N TYR A 352 19.33 -0.43 -7.41
CA TYR A 352 18.76 0.91 -7.45
C TYR A 352 19.35 1.82 -6.38
N TYR A 353 19.30 3.12 -6.67
CA TYR A 353 19.59 4.20 -5.73
C TYR A 353 18.54 5.30 -5.88
N LYS A 354 17.89 5.66 -4.77
CA LYS A 354 16.84 6.68 -4.72
C LYS A 354 17.21 7.75 -3.68
N THR A 355 17.00 9.02 -4.02
CA THR A 355 17.06 10.14 -3.08
C THR A 355 15.68 10.73 -2.91
N MET A 356 15.41 11.28 -1.73
CA MET A 356 14.15 11.94 -1.38
C MET A 356 14.46 13.26 -0.70
N LYS A 357 13.68 14.30 -1.00
CA LYS A 357 13.74 15.61 -0.35
C LYS A 357 12.37 15.97 0.19
N ASP A 358 12.35 16.74 1.25
CA ASP A 358 11.13 17.17 1.95
C ASP A 358 10.28 15.96 2.40
N TYR A 359 10.95 14.84 2.74
CA TYR A 359 10.27 13.69 3.34
C TYR A 359 9.84 14.07 4.76
N LEU A 360 8.57 13.84 5.10
CA LEU A 360 8.05 14.18 6.42
C LEU A 360 8.37 13.08 7.44
N ASP A 361 8.99 13.49 8.51
CA ASP A 361 9.16 12.75 9.76
C ASP A 361 8.51 13.56 10.90
N TYR A 362 8.65 13.20 12.14
CA TYR A 362 8.01 13.84 13.29
C TYR A 362 9.00 14.15 14.41
N ARG A 363 8.66 15.12 15.23
CA ARG A 363 9.43 15.45 16.45
C ARG A 363 9.26 14.36 17.51
N ASN A 364 10.21 14.28 18.42
CA ASN A 364 10.03 13.45 19.62
C ASN A 364 8.87 14.01 20.44
N GLY A 365 7.93 13.14 20.80
CA GLY A 365 6.71 13.54 21.51
C GLY A 365 5.62 14.17 20.64
N ALA A 366 5.73 14.09 19.30
CA ALA A 366 4.73 14.62 18.39
C ALA A 366 3.35 13.97 18.61
N GLU A 367 2.32 14.80 18.62
CA GLU A 367 0.91 14.38 18.58
C GLU A 367 0.43 14.49 17.13
N LEU A 368 0.26 13.36 16.45
CA LEU A 368 -0.12 13.34 15.04
C LEU A 368 -1.64 13.21 14.83
N LEU A 369 -2.35 12.66 15.82
CA LEU A 369 -3.79 12.43 15.74
C LEU A 369 -4.56 13.64 16.29
N MET A 370 -5.57 14.10 15.54
CA MET A 370 -6.39 15.28 15.91
C MET A 370 -5.55 16.54 16.20
N ASN A 371 -4.41 16.68 15.54
CA ASN A 371 -3.55 17.84 15.69
C ASN A 371 -3.91 18.92 14.65
N HIS A 372 -4.48 20.02 15.11
CA HIS A 372 -4.88 21.16 14.28
C HIS A 372 -3.70 21.94 13.69
N HIS A 373 -2.49 21.76 14.24
CA HIS A 373 -1.26 22.44 13.87
C HIS A 373 -0.13 21.45 13.61
N ILE A 374 -0.44 20.41 12.83
CA ILE A 374 0.48 19.30 12.57
C ILE A 374 1.82 19.76 11.97
N GLU A 375 1.84 20.90 11.27
CA GLU A 375 3.05 21.53 10.75
C GLU A 375 4.07 21.90 11.83
N THR A 376 3.64 22.02 13.10
CA THR A 376 4.55 22.28 14.23
C THR A 376 5.22 21.01 14.75
N ASP A 377 4.66 19.84 14.46
CA ASP A 377 5.10 18.54 14.98
C ASP A 377 5.82 17.68 13.94
N VAL A 378 5.71 18.05 12.67
CA VAL A 378 6.45 17.36 11.60
C VAL A 378 7.78 18.04 11.29
N LEU A 379 8.70 17.23 10.78
CA LEU A 379 10.05 17.65 10.40
C LEU A 379 10.30 17.28 8.94
N ARG A 380 10.94 18.18 8.21
CA ARG A 380 11.43 17.87 6.86
C ARG A 380 12.76 17.15 6.96
N THR A 381 12.89 16.05 6.25
CA THR A 381 14.10 15.24 6.21
C THR A 381 14.54 14.98 4.78
N GLU A 382 15.81 14.69 4.61
CA GLU A 382 16.34 14.05 3.42
C GLU A 382 16.26 12.54 3.59
N GLY A 383 15.95 11.84 2.50
CA GLY A 383 15.93 10.39 2.46
C GLY A 383 16.83 9.82 1.39
N ARG A 384 17.34 8.61 1.64
CA ARG A 384 17.99 7.78 0.62
C ARG A 384 17.53 6.34 0.76
N ALA A 385 17.34 5.69 -0.38
CA ALA A 385 17.07 4.26 -0.43
C ALA A 385 17.92 3.61 -1.51
N TYR A 386 18.53 2.48 -1.20
CA TYR A 386 19.34 1.71 -2.14
C TYR A 386 19.22 0.23 -1.86
N GLY A 387 19.39 -0.58 -2.88
CA GLY A 387 19.30 -2.01 -2.74
C GLY A 387 19.72 -2.78 -3.97
N VAL A 388 19.81 -4.09 -3.76
CA VAL A 388 20.06 -5.09 -4.81
C VAL A 388 19.02 -6.20 -4.64
N GLU A 389 18.38 -6.56 -5.74
CA GLU A 389 17.31 -7.55 -5.80
C GLU A 389 17.72 -8.68 -6.76
N LEU A 390 17.74 -9.90 -6.25
CA LEU A 390 17.94 -11.11 -7.04
C LEU A 390 16.63 -11.90 -7.08
N MET A 391 16.21 -12.30 -8.29
CA MET A 391 15.06 -13.17 -8.47
C MET A 391 15.45 -14.33 -9.40
N VAL A 392 15.06 -15.54 -9.00
CA VAL A 392 15.17 -16.76 -9.79
C VAL A 392 13.80 -17.38 -9.89
N LYS A 393 13.29 -17.56 -11.11
CA LYS A 393 11.97 -18.13 -11.36
C LYS A 393 12.11 -19.33 -12.32
N LYS A 394 11.52 -20.45 -11.92
CA LYS A 394 11.41 -21.66 -12.74
C LYS A 394 9.95 -21.89 -13.11
N THR A 395 9.65 -21.85 -14.42
CA THR A 395 8.28 -21.83 -14.93
C THR A 395 7.75 -23.20 -15.32
N GLN A 396 8.63 -24.18 -15.60
CA GLN A 396 8.27 -25.47 -16.17
C GLN A 396 8.80 -26.66 -15.35
N GLY A 397 8.20 -27.84 -15.59
CA GLY A 397 8.60 -29.10 -14.97
C GLY A 397 7.81 -29.45 -13.70
N LYS A 398 8.16 -30.57 -13.07
CA LYS A 398 7.50 -31.04 -11.83
C LYS A 398 7.74 -30.08 -10.67
N LEU A 399 8.94 -29.52 -10.56
CA LEU A 399 9.25 -28.44 -9.63
C LEU A 399 9.18 -27.11 -10.38
N ASN A 400 8.31 -26.22 -9.97
CA ASN A 400 8.19 -24.86 -10.45
C ASN A 400 8.00 -23.89 -9.26
N GLY A 401 8.28 -22.63 -9.49
CA GLY A 401 8.22 -21.62 -8.42
C GLY A 401 9.25 -20.52 -8.61
N TRP A 402 9.48 -19.76 -7.57
CA TRP A 402 10.46 -18.67 -7.60
C TRP A 402 11.06 -18.43 -6.22
N GLY A 403 12.26 -17.88 -6.22
CA GLY A 403 12.91 -17.35 -5.02
C GLY A 403 13.40 -15.95 -5.29
N SER A 404 13.25 -15.07 -4.32
CA SER A 404 13.79 -13.72 -4.37
C SER A 404 14.57 -13.41 -3.10
N TYR A 405 15.63 -12.64 -3.26
CA TYR A 405 16.39 -12.06 -2.18
C TYR A 405 16.62 -10.59 -2.46
N THR A 406 16.28 -9.76 -1.49
CA THR A 406 16.49 -8.33 -1.54
C THR A 406 17.37 -7.90 -0.37
N TYR A 407 18.45 -7.21 -0.69
CA TYR A 407 19.16 -6.37 0.26
C TYR A 407 18.79 -4.92 0.00
N SER A 408 18.24 -4.22 0.99
CA SER A 408 17.83 -2.82 0.84
C SER A 408 18.05 -2.02 2.11
N ARG A 409 18.34 -0.75 1.96
CA ARG A 409 18.40 0.21 3.06
C ARG A 409 17.59 1.44 2.70
N THR A 410 16.76 1.88 3.64
CA THR A 410 16.07 3.16 3.58
C THR A 410 16.42 3.96 4.82
N GLN A 411 17.00 5.13 4.61
CA GLN A 411 17.53 5.98 5.68
C GLN A 411 17.04 7.41 5.51
N LEU A 412 16.84 8.07 6.62
CA LEU A 412 16.45 9.47 6.73
C LEU A 412 17.53 10.24 7.46
N ARG A 413 17.60 11.54 7.19
CA ARG A 413 18.49 12.47 7.87
C ARG A 413 17.81 13.83 8.01
N GLN A 414 17.88 14.38 9.18
CA GLN A 414 17.47 15.76 9.42
C GLN A 414 18.69 16.67 9.35
N ASN A 415 18.71 17.55 8.36
CA ASN A 415 19.81 18.49 8.11
C ASN A 415 19.31 19.93 7.96
N ASP A 416 18.11 20.23 8.48
CA ASP A 416 17.59 21.61 8.45
C ASP A 416 18.45 22.49 9.38
N PRO A 417 19.11 23.56 8.87
CA PRO A 417 20.00 24.39 9.66
C PRO A 417 19.29 25.19 10.76
N MET A 418 17.97 25.33 10.69
CA MET A 418 17.18 25.99 11.73
C MET A 418 16.94 25.11 12.97
N ILE A 419 17.29 23.83 12.89
CA ILE A 419 17.07 22.87 13.99
C ILE A 419 18.34 22.78 14.84
N VAL A 420 18.27 23.29 16.06
CA VAL A 420 19.40 23.31 17.00
C VAL A 420 19.79 21.90 17.46
N THR A 421 18.80 21.03 17.65
CA THR A 421 19.01 19.63 18.07
C THR A 421 18.36 18.70 17.05
N PRO A 422 19.05 18.39 15.94
CA PRO A 422 18.50 17.51 14.92
C PRO A 422 18.37 16.07 15.44
N VAL A 423 17.44 15.31 14.86
CA VAL A 423 17.27 13.89 15.17
C VAL A 423 18.61 13.17 14.97
N ASN A 424 19.01 12.37 15.95
CA ASN A 424 20.28 11.64 15.98
C ASN A 424 21.50 12.50 15.62
N ASN A 425 21.54 13.74 16.12
CA ASN A 425 22.61 14.72 15.86
C ASN A 425 22.85 15.02 14.36
N GLY A 426 21.86 14.80 13.51
CA GLY A 426 21.95 15.00 12.06
C GLY A 426 22.59 13.81 11.31
N ASP A 427 22.80 12.70 11.96
CA ASP A 427 23.27 11.46 11.33
C ASP A 427 22.13 10.73 10.59
N TRP A 428 22.51 9.86 9.64
CA TRP A 428 21.58 8.99 8.95
C TRP A 428 21.02 7.92 9.89
N TYR A 429 19.69 7.81 9.97
CA TYR A 429 18.99 6.78 10.73
C TYR A 429 18.04 5.97 9.83
N ALA A 430 17.72 4.75 10.23
CA ALA A 430 16.82 3.88 9.49
C ALA A 430 15.39 4.44 9.49
N ALA A 431 14.71 4.44 8.35
CA ALA A 431 13.27 4.72 8.28
C ALA A 431 12.47 3.61 8.99
N ASP A 432 11.29 3.90 9.51
CA ASP A 432 10.46 2.97 10.31
C ASP A 432 10.16 1.64 9.60
N PHE A 433 10.18 1.62 8.28
CA PHE A 433 9.93 0.45 7.42
C PHE A 433 11.21 -0.17 6.84
N ASP A 434 12.41 0.27 7.23
CA ASP A 434 13.68 -0.27 6.75
C ASP A 434 13.85 -1.73 7.17
N LYS A 435 14.01 -2.61 6.18
CA LYS A 435 14.27 -4.04 6.36
C LYS A 435 15.45 -4.46 5.48
N PRO A 436 16.67 -4.55 6.02
CA PRO A 436 17.87 -4.83 5.23
C PRO A 436 17.81 -6.11 4.41
N HIS A 437 17.24 -7.16 4.93
CA HIS A 437 17.15 -8.45 4.25
C HIS A 437 15.68 -8.88 4.12
N ASP A 438 15.26 -9.23 2.92
CA ASP A 438 13.96 -9.83 2.61
C ASP A 438 14.20 -11.03 1.68
N LEU A 439 13.79 -12.22 2.11
CA LEU A 439 13.94 -13.46 1.34
C LEU A 439 12.57 -14.13 1.24
N LYS A 440 12.15 -14.42 0.01
CA LYS A 440 10.91 -15.11 -0.27
C LYS A 440 11.17 -16.31 -1.16
N PHE A 441 10.50 -17.40 -0.87
CA PHE A 441 10.53 -18.61 -1.66
C PHE A 441 9.13 -19.16 -1.80
N VAL A 442 8.74 -19.43 -3.05
CA VAL A 442 7.48 -20.10 -3.40
C VAL A 442 7.82 -21.27 -4.29
N GLY A 443 7.59 -22.47 -3.80
CA GLY A 443 7.83 -23.71 -4.55
C GLY A 443 6.57 -24.55 -4.66
N ASN A 444 6.35 -25.14 -5.81
CA ASN A 444 5.30 -26.08 -6.07
C ASN A 444 5.87 -27.34 -6.74
N TYR A 445 5.68 -28.49 -6.15
CA TYR A 445 6.12 -29.78 -6.67
C TYR A 445 4.93 -30.66 -7.06
N LYS A 446 4.84 -31.00 -8.35
CA LYS A 446 3.81 -31.89 -8.91
C LYS A 446 4.27 -33.34 -8.83
N PHE A 447 3.75 -34.10 -7.89
CA PHE A 447 3.98 -35.56 -7.83
C PHE A 447 3.33 -36.24 -9.01
N THR A 448 2.08 -35.86 -9.28
CA THR A 448 1.27 -36.33 -10.42
C THR A 448 0.52 -35.14 -11.04
N HIS A 449 -0.26 -35.38 -12.09
CA HIS A 449 -1.15 -34.36 -12.66
C HIS A 449 -2.20 -33.84 -11.67
N ARG A 450 -2.56 -34.63 -10.65
CA ARG A 450 -3.63 -34.36 -9.70
C ARG A 450 -3.17 -34.10 -8.29
N PHE A 451 -1.90 -34.32 -7.99
CA PHE A 451 -1.37 -34.18 -6.64
C PHE A 451 -0.12 -33.34 -6.64
N SER A 452 -0.16 -32.24 -5.92
CA SER A 452 0.97 -31.33 -5.77
C SER A 452 1.15 -30.88 -4.32
N PHE A 453 2.38 -30.50 -4.02
CA PHE A 453 2.80 -29.90 -2.76
C PHE A 453 3.26 -28.48 -3.02
N SER A 454 2.83 -27.54 -2.19
CA SER A 454 3.24 -26.14 -2.25
C SER A 454 3.89 -25.73 -0.92
N LEU A 455 5.00 -25.02 -1.01
CA LEU A 455 5.75 -24.49 0.11
C LEU A 455 6.03 -23.01 -0.11
N ASN A 456 5.68 -22.18 0.86
CA ASN A 456 5.98 -20.75 0.89
C ASN A 456 6.84 -20.46 2.11
N CYS A 457 7.97 -19.77 1.91
CA CYS A 457 8.83 -19.28 2.98
C CYS A 457 9.01 -17.78 2.83
N ASP A 458 8.90 -17.05 3.95
CA ASP A 458 9.08 -15.62 4.01
C ASP A 458 9.96 -15.29 5.21
N TYR A 459 11.10 -14.64 4.97
CA TYR A 459 12.00 -14.12 5.98
C TYR A 459 12.25 -12.64 5.73
N SER A 460 12.17 -11.83 6.76
CA SER A 460 12.61 -10.44 6.69
C SER A 460 13.24 -9.99 8.01
N THR A 461 14.24 -9.12 7.90
CA THR A 461 14.82 -8.43 9.07
C THR A 461 13.75 -7.64 9.80
N GLY A 462 13.83 -7.61 11.13
CA GLY A 462 12.92 -6.85 11.97
C GLY A 462 12.96 -5.35 11.66
N ARG A 463 11.82 -4.69 11.81
CA ARG A 463 11.70 -3.24 11.64
C ARG A 463 12.48 -2.48 12.71
N PRO A 464 12.97 -1.27 12.41
CA PRO A 464 13.59 -0.41 13.40
C PRO A 464 12.64 -0.03 14.53
N ILE A 465 13.19 0.26 15.68
CA ILE A 465 12.47 0.70 16.87
C ILE A 465 13.36 1.58 17.75
N THR A 466 12.77 2.61 18.34
CA THR A 466 13.34 3.43 19.38
C THR A 466 12.97 2.84 20.73
N LEU A 467 13.95 2.54 21.58
CA LEU A 467 13.74 1.89 22.86
C LEU A 467 13.84 2.85 24.04
N PRO A 468 12.99 2.71 25.06
CA PRO A 468 13.25 3.30 26.36
C PRO A 468 14.44 2.58 27.02
N VAL A 469 15.53 3.31 27.26
CA VAL A 469 16.79 2.72 27.77
C VAL A 469 17.03 3.00 29.24
N SER A 470 16.48 4.08 29.78
CA SER A 470 16.57 4.42 31.20
C SER A 470 15.42 5.32 31.65
N LYS A 471 15.36 5.55 32.96
CA LYS A 471 14.46 6.52 33.58
C LYS A 471 15.28 7.50 34.39
N TYR A 472 14.81 8.73 34.46
CA TYR A 472 15.39 9.77 35.31
C TYR A 472 14.29 10.56 36.00
N HIS A 473 14.65 11.17 37.12
CA HIS A 473 13.75 12.00 37.90
C HIS A 473 14.16 13.45 37.72
N TYR A 474 13.19 14.29 37.38
CA TYR A 474 13.41 15.73 37.25
C TYR A 474 12.15 16.49 37.69
N GLY A 475 12.29 17.54 38.49
CA GLY A 475 11.19 18.39 38.92
C GLY A 475 10.08 17.65 39.68
N GLY A 476 10.38 16.52 40.35
CA GLY A 476 9.41 15.69 41.06
C GLY A 476 8.66 14.68 40.17
N GLY A 477 8.92 14.65 38.87
CA GLY A 477 8.36 13.68 37.91
C GLY A 477 9.37 12.63 37.49
N GLU A 478 8.86 11.45 37.08
CA GLU A 478 9.66 10.38 36.45
C GLU A 478 9.54 10.49 34.93
N PHE A 479 10.66 10.54 34.23
CA PHE A 479 10.74 10.64 32.79
C PHE A 479 11.49 9.45 32.22
N VAL A 480 11.14 9.07 30.99
CA VAL A 480 11.81 7.98 30.26
C VAL A 480 12.82 8.57 29.29
N TYR A 481 14.04 8.04 29.33
CA TYR A 481 15.08 8.36 28.36
C TYR A 481 15.10 7.29 27.27
N TYR A 482 15.00 7.74 26.02
CA TYR A 482 14.96 6.88 24.85
C TYR A 482 16.33 6.82 24.16
N SER A 483 16.57 5.69 23.47
CA SER A 483 17.71 5.55 22.54
C SER A 483 17.61 6.56 21.40
N ASP A 484 18.65 6.65 20.59
CA ASP A 484 18.58 7.30 19.29
C ASP A 484 17.43 6.71 18.46
N ARG A 485 16.83 7.54 17.59
CA ARG A 485 15.71 7.12 16.76
C ARG A 485 16.08 5.93 15.90
N ASN A 486 15.26 4.89 15.98
CA ASN A 486 15.40 3.67 15.17
C ASN A 486 16.75 2.97 15.27
N GLN A 487 17.42 3.11 16.42
CA GLN A 487 18.72 2.50 16.68
C GLN A 487 18.65 0.97 16.78
N TYR A 488 17.56 0.46 17.31
CA TYR A 488 17.36 -0.98 17.52
C TYR A 488 16.37 -1.57 16.51
N ARG A 489 16.19 -2.90 16.55
CA ARG A 489 15.21 -3.61 15.72
C ARG A 489 14.37 -4.57 16.54
N ILE A 490 13.10 -4.74 16.15
CA ILE A 490 12.28 -5.85 16.64
C ILE A 490 12.85 -7.17 16.08
N PRO A 491 12.51 -8.33 16.67
CA PRO A 491 12.95 -9.63 16.14
C PRO A 491 12.56 -9.86 14.70
N ASP A 492 13.43 -10.55 13.96
CA ASP A 492 13.21 -10.90 12.57
C ASP A 492 11.94 -11.72 12.38
N PHE A 493 11.28 -11.47 11.26
CA PHE A 493 10.12 -12.22 10.82
C PHE A 493 10.55 -13.48 10.06
N PHE A 494 9.91 -14.61 10.35
CA PHE A 494 10.03 -15.83 9.57
C PHE A 494 8.71 -16.59 9.58
N ARG A 495 8.22 -16.96 8.40
CA ARG A 495 7.01 -17.76 8.25
C ARG A 495 7.21 -18.81 7.17
N MET A 496 6.70 -19.99 7.43
CA MET A 496 6.66 -21.09 6.49
C MET A 496 5.23 -21.63 6.42
N ASP A 497 4.67 -21.69 5.21
CA ASP A 497 3.34 -22.26 4.95
C ASP A 497 3.49 -23.44 4.00
N ALA A 498 2.81 -24.54 4.28
CA ALA A 498 2.84 -25.74 3.46
C ALA A 498 1.44 -26.23 3.15
N SER A 499 1.22 -26.72 1.93
CA SER A 499 -0.06 -27.28 1.53
C SER A 499 0.07 -28.40 0.50
N PHE A 500 -0.87 -29.33 0.57
CA PHE A 500 -1.11 -30.33 -0.46
C PHE A 500 -2.38 -29.97 -1.23
N ASN A 501 -2.33 -30.13 -2.54
CA ASN A 501 -3.46 -29.87 -3.43
C ASN A 501 -3.81 -31.15 -4.19
N ILE A 502 -5.07 -31.53 -4.16
CA ILE A 502 -5.61 -32.73 -4.81
C ILE A 502 -6.70 -32.31 -5.78
N GLU A 503 -6.58 -32.72 -7.03
CA GLU A 503 -7.64 -32.60 -8.04
C GLU A 503 -8.34 -33.95 -8.15
N PRO A 504 -9.61 -34.10 -7.65
CA PRO A 504 -10.37 -35.32 -7.75
C PRO A 504 -10.65 -35.74 -9.20
N SER A 505 -10.97 -37.01 -9.42
CA SER A 505 -11.31 -37.55 -10.75
C SER A 505 -12.59 -36.94 -11.31
N HIS A 506 -12.60 -36.63 -12.61
CA HIS A 506 -13.72 -36.02 -13.34
C HIS A 506 -14.95 -36.87 -13.56
N HIS A 507 -15.14 -37.96 -12.82
CA HIS A 507 -16.34 -38.84 -12.93
C HIS A 507 -17.64 -38.18 -12.47
N LEU A 508 -17.57 -37.02 -11.78
CA LEU A 508 -18.75 -36.22 -11.45
C LEU A 508 -18.92 -35.12 -12.53
N THR A 509 -19.69 -35.45 -13.54
CA THR A 509 -19.91 -34.62 -14.75
C THR A 509 -20.56 -33.26 -14.49
N LEU A 510 -21.12 -33.01 -13.31
CA LEU A 510 -21.72 -31.73 -12.90
C LEU A 510 -20.73 -30.74 -12.25
N LEU A 511 -19.57 -31.22 -11.79
CA LEU A 511 -18.58 -30.41 -11.07
C LEU A 511 -17.22 -30.52 -11.75
N THR A 512 -17.12 -29.99 -12.95
CA THR A 512 -15.86 -29.97 -13.72
C THR A 512 -14.86 -29.10 -13.03
N HIS A 513 -13.72 -29.65 -12.62
CA HIS A 513 -12.55 -29.01 -12.04
C HIS A 513 -12.71 -28.53 -10.59
N SER A 514 -12.72 -29.47 -9.67
CA SER A 514 -12.57 -29.17 -8.24
C SER A 514 -11.14 -29.40 -7.77
N THR A 515 -10.72 -28.65 -6.76
CA THR A 515 -9.43 -28.83 -6.07
C THR A 515 -9.66 -28.78 -4.57
N ILE A 516 -9.16 -29.78 -3.86
CA ILE A 516 -9.10 -29.79 -2.40
C ILE A 516 -7.69 -29.40 -2.01
N SER A 517 -7.56 -28.36 -1.20
CA SER A 517 -6.27 -27.95 -0.62
C SER A 517 -6.33 -28.09 0.88
N PHE A 518 -5.33 -28.72 1.47
CA PHE A 518 -5.16 -28.80 2.92
C PHE A 518 -3.72 -28.52 3.27
N GLY A 519 -3.51 -27.84 4.37
CA GLY A 519 -2.18 -27.40 4.75
C GLY A 519 -2.14 -26.74 6.11
N VAL A 520 -1.02 -26.09 6.36
CA VAL A 520 -0.74 -25.41 7.62
C VAL A 520 -0.09 -24.05 7.32
N TYR A 521 -0.68 -22.99 7.85
CA TYR A 521 -0.03 -21.67 7.94
C TYR A 521 0.88 -21.64 9.17
N ASN A 522 2.01 -20.94 9.05
CA ASN A 522 3.01 -20.83 10.08
C ASN A 522 3.45 -22.21 10.62
N LEU A 523 3.87 -23.10 9.73
CA LEU A 523 4.26 -24.49 10.03
C LEU A 523 5.26 -24.59 11.18
N THR A 524 6.17 -23.62 11.34
CA THR A 524 7.17 -23.59 12.40
C THR A 524 6.63 -23.14 13.75
N GLY A 525 5.39 -22.65 13.82
CA GLY A 525 4.80 -22.10 15.05
C GLY A 525 5.53 -20.89 15.61
N ARG A 526 6.31 -20.17 14.78
CA ARG A 526 7.11 -19.05 15.26
C ARG A 526 6.20 -17.88 15.68
N LYS A 527 6.46 -17.34 16.85
CA LYS A 527 5.83 -16.14 17.38
C LYS A 527 6.49 -14.91 16.75
N ASN A 528 6.03 -14.55 15.56
CA ASN A 528 6.50 -13.35 14.89
C ASN A 528 6.00 -12.10 15.62
N ALA A 529 6.94 -11.23 16.01
CA ALA A 529 6.58 -9.99 16.67
C ALA A 529 5.89 -9.05 15.69
N TYR A 530 4.62 -8.74 15.96
CA TYR A 530 3.87 -7.68 15.27
C TYR A 530 4.30 -6.31 15.83
N SER A 531 4.45 -6.24 17.16
CA SER A 531 4.88 -5.06 17.89
C SER A 531 5.67 -5.47 19.13
N VAL A 532 6.42 -4.52 19.65
CA VAL A 532 7.04 -4.58 20.98
C VAL A 532 6.60 -3.33 21.74
N TYR A 533 6.13 -3.51 22.96
CA TYR A 533 5.77 -2.41 23.85
C TYR A 533 6.45 -2.60 25.21
N TYR A 534 6.59 -1.50 25.93
CA TYR A 534 7.28 -1.46 27.21
C TYR A 534 6.33 -0.95 28.29
N ILE A 535 6.32 -1.62 29.43
CA ILE A 535 5.60 -1.19 30.61
C ILE A 535 6.54 -1.06 31.80
N SER A 536 6.22 -0.18 32.71
CA SER A 536 6.92 -0.06 33.99
C SER A 536 6.24 -0.95 35.02
N GLU A 537 6.90 -2.04 35.43
CA GLU A 537 6.46 -2.89 36.49
C GLU A 537 7.46 -2.83 37.66
N ASN A 538 6.97 -2.43 38.84
CA ASN A 538 7.80 -2.31 40.04
C ASN A 538 9.08 -1.46 39.83
N GLY A 539 8.95 -0.33 39.11
CA GLY A 539 10.07 0.56 38.80
C GLY A 539 11.05 0.06 37.74
N LYS A 540 10.80 -1.10 37.12
CA LYS A 540 11.64 -1.67 36.06
C LYS A 540 10.89 -1.64 34.72
N LEU A 541 11.59 -1.22 33.67
CA LEU A 541 11.09 -1.32 32.30
C LEU A 541 11.14 -2.78 31.84
N LYS A 542 9.99 -3.32 31.45
CA LYS A 542 9.86 -4.65 30.86
C LYS A 542 9.34 -4.55 29.44
N GLY A 543 10.00 -5.21 28.50
CA GLY A 543 9.58 -5.28 27.09
C GLY A 543 8.74 -6.53 26.84
N TYR A 544 7.62 -6.34 26.14
CA TYR A 544 6.70 -7.40 25.75
C TYR A 544 6.57 -7.46 24.23
N LYS A 545 6.57 -8.68 23.70
CA LYS A 545 6.29 -8.93 22.28
C LYS A 545 4.80 -9.20 22.08
N MET A 546 4.18 -8.43 21.23
CA MET A 546 2.85 -8.74 20.72
C MET A 546 3.00 -9.59 19.45
N ALA A 547 2.53 -10.82 19.47
CA ALA A 547 2.53 -11.73 18.33
C ALA A 547 1.10 -12.21 18.08
N ILE A 548 0.63 -12.10 16.84
CA ILE A 548 -0.67 -12.62 16.42
C ILE A 548 -0.43 -14.01 15.81
N PHE A 549 -1.19 -15.02 16.25
CA PHE A 549 -1.10 -16.39 15.72
C PHE A 549 0.31 -17.02 15.75
N GLY A 550 0.95 -17.01 16.91
CA GLY A 550 2.24 -17.66 17.13
C GLY A 550 2.19 -19.19 17.20
N VAL A 551 1.25 -19.83 16.50
CA VAL A 551 1.02 -21.28 16.44
C VAL A 551 0.75 -21.72 15.00
N PRO A 552 0.99 -22.99 14.65
CA PRO A 552 0.57 -23.55 13.37
C PRO A 552 -0.96 -23.53 13.24
N ILE A 553 -1.47 -23.03 12.10
CA ILE A 553 -2.91 -22.93 11.82
C ILE A 553 -3.24 -23.87 10.68
N PRO A 554 -3.90 -25.01 10.93
CA PRO A 554 -4.33 -25.89 9.87
C PRO A 554 -5.46 -25.23 9.05
N PHE A 555 -5.47 -25.50 7.75
CA PHE A 555 -6.55 -25.07 6.88
C PHE A 555 -6.95 -26.16 5.90
N VAL A 556 -8.21 -26.12 5.48
CA VAL A 556 -8.75 -26.90 4.38
C VAL A 556 -9.57 -25.96 3.53
N SER A 557 -9.46 -26.08 2.22
CA SER A 557 -10.30 -25.36 1.28
C SER A 557 -10.74 -26.27 0.13
N TYR A 558 -11.98 -26.08 -0.30
CA TYR A 558 -12.55 -26.73 -1.47
C TYR A 558 -12.84 -25.68 -2.53
N ASN A 559 -12.24 -25.84 -3.70
CA ASN A 559 -12.37 -24.92 -4.82
C ASN A 559 -13.09 -25.62 -5.97
N ILE A 560 -14.10 -24.98 -6.52
CA ILE A 560 -14.90 -25.49 -7.65
C ILE A 560 -14.83 -24.47 -8.78
N LYS A 561 -14.72 -24.95 -10.01
CA LYS A 561 -14.93 -24.16 -11.24
C LYS A 561 -16.01 -24.82 -12.06
N PHE A 562 -16.93 -24.07 -12.60
CA PHE A 562 -18.06 -24.55 -13.40
C PHE A 562 -18.41 -23.58 -14.52
#